data_565aadab1a2858e95ee4ee805f9686a2
#
_entry.id   565aadab1a2858e95ee4ee805f9686a2
#
_cell.length_a   1.000
_cell.length_b   1.000
_cell.length_c   1.000
_cell.angle_alpha   90.00
_cell.angle_beta   90.00
_cell.angle_gamma   90.00
#
_symmetry.space_group_name_H-M   'P 1'
#
loop_
_entity.id
_entity.type
_entity.pdbx_description
1 polymer ?
#
loop_
_entity_poly.entity_id
_entity_poly.type
_entity_poly.pdbx_seq_one_letter_code
_entity_poly.pdbx_strand_id
1 'polypeptide(L)'
;TIITDAGFRTDWFRHVSQLGWSFTGRVRGCISFRLDGDKKWMKISELEATGQPVCVGYGVLSRKPRTPCYGRFYLHKRPDAGRQGKGGMPKTQREHRSSAREPWLLFSNAEGLEPHQIMALYSRRMQIEQNFRDDKSPRFGFGLRLSRGQGKGRLEVLNMVAAMASLVMWLAGYRAERQCLHWHYQASSIRHRRVLSYLSLAEEVIRHEPGKVRRLNIVNEMKKLGKEYSNMVMVA
;
A
#
# COMPACT_ATOMS: atom_id res chain seq x y z
N THR A 1 -3.38 -1.44 -9.93
CA THR A 1 -1.97 -1.71 -9.56
C THR A 1 -1.91 -2.31 -8.17
N ILE A 2 -1.22 -3.44 -8.02
CA ILE A 2 -0.98 -4.05 -6.70
C ILE A 2 0.38 -3.56 -6.17
N ILE A 3 0.40 -3.14 -4.90
CA ILE A 3 1.62 -2.64 -4.26
C ILE A 3 2.12 -3.69 -3.27
N THR A 4 3.42 -4.00 -3.33
CA THR A 4 4.03 -5.00 -2.44
C THR A 4 5.30 -4.49 -1.78
N ASP A 5 5.65 -5.11 -0.66
CA ASP A 5 6.93 -4.87 -0.01
C ASP A 5 8.06 -5.72 -0.61
N ALA A 6 9.24 -5.67 0.02
CA ALA A 6 10.43 -6.38 -0.43
C ALA A 6 10.40 -7.90 -0.18
N GLY A 7 9.35 -8.44 0.41
CA GLY A 7 9.20 -9.88 0.66
C GLY A 7 8.77 -10.68 -0.57
N PHE A 8 8.22 -10.00 -1.57
CA PHE A 8 7.73 -10.64 -2.79
C PHE A 8 8.85 -10.82 -3.81
N ARG A 9 8.84 -11.95 -4.53
CA ARG A 9 9.88 -12.35 -5.48
C ARG A 9 9.37 -12.38 -6.91
N THR A 10 10.26 -12.64 -7.86
CA THR A 10 10.01 -12.64 -9.30
C THR A 10 8.79 -13.47 -9.71
N ASP A 11 8.59 -14.64 -9.09
CA ASP A 11 7.44 -15.51 -9.43
C ASP A 11 6.10 -14.87 -9.12
N TRP A 12 6.03 -14.08 -8.05
CA TRP A 12 4.83 -13.33 -7.71
C TRP A 12 4.55 -12.21 -8.73
N PHE A 13 5.56 -11.42 -9.09
CA PHE A 13 5.42 -10.35 -10.09
C PHE A 13 4.95 -10.90 -11.44
N ARG A 14 5.51 -12.05 -11.84
CA ARG A 14 5.10 -12.74 -13.05
C ARG A 14 3.65 -13.19 -12.97
N HIS A 15 3.23 -13.80 -11.88
CA HIS A 15 1.85 -14.24 -11.68
C HIS A 15 0.86 -13.09 -11.77
N VAL A 16 1.16 -11.95 -11.14
CA VAL A 16 0.33 -10.73 -11.24
C VAL A 16 0.23 -10.23 -12.68
N SER A 17 1.35 -10.24 -13.42
CA SER A 17 1.35 -9.87 -14.84
C SER A 17 0.50 -10.81 -15.70
N GLN A 18 0.55 -12.12 -15.43
CA GLN A 18 -0.27 -13.12 -16.15
C GLN A 18 -1.77 -12.92 -15.92
N LEU A 19 -2.16 -12.36 -14.78
CA LEU A 19 -3.55 -11.96 -14.51
C LEU A 19 -3.97 -10.66 -15.22
N GLY A 20 -3.07 -10.03 -16.02
CA GLY A 20 -3.32 -8.75 -16.66
C GLY A 20 -3.31 -7.57 -15.68
N TRP A 21 -2.73 -7.73 -14.50
CA TRP A 21 -2.70 -6.69 -13.48
C TRP A 21 -1.34 -6.00 -13.42
N SER A 22 -1.37 -4.70 -13.08
CA SER A 22 -0.15 -3.96 -12.82
C SER A 22 0.32 -4.16 -11.38
N PHE A 23 1.63 -4.13 -11.19
CA PHE A 23 2.26 -4.19 -9.88
C PHE A 23 3.31 -3.08 -9.70
N THR A 24 3.58 -2.75 -8.45
CA THR A 24 4.74 -1.97 -8.01
C THR A 24 5.27 -2.59 -6.74
N GLY A 25 6.51 -3.06 -6.76
CA GLY A 25 7.14 -3.73 -5.62
C GLY A 25 8.58 -3.26 -5.38
N ARG A 26 9.02 -3.34 -4.13
CA ARG A 26 10.39 -2.98 -3.76
C ARG A 26 11.34 -4.13 -3.97
N VAL A 27 12.44 -3.87 -4.66
CA VAL A 27 13.58 -4.79 -4.80
C VAL A 27 14.62 -4.46 -3.73
N ARG A 28 15.19 -5.47 -3.09
CA ARG A 28 16.18 -5.31 -2.02
C ARG A 28 17.37 -6.27 -2.15
N GLY A 29 18.48 -5.85 -1.55
CA GLY A 29 19.62 -6.72 -1.18
C GLY A 29 20.28 -7.41 -2.35
N CYS A 30 20.27 -8.74 -2.32
CA CYS A 30 21.03 -9.59 -3.25
C CYS A 30 20.34 -9.83 -4.60
N ILE A 31 19.17 -9.29 -4.83
CA ILE A 31 18.47 -9.45 -6.12
C ILE A 31 19.22 -8.66 -7.18
N SER A 32 19.62 -9.34 -8.26
CA SER A 32 20.24 -8.69 -9.42
C SER A 32 19.18 -8.36 -10.45
N PHE A 33 19.40 -7.27 -11.17
CA PHE A 33 18.59 -6.86 -12.33
C PHE A 33 19.51 -6.47 -13.49
N ARG A 34 18.97 -6.46 -14.68
CA ARG A 34 19.70 -6.05 -15.88
C ARG A 34 18.78 -5.17 -16.71
N LEU A 35 19.26 -4.01 -17.12
CA LEU A 35 18.54 -3.12 -18.01
C LEU A 35 18.58 -3.65 -19.43
N ASP A 36 17.60 -3.28 -20.20
CA ASP A 36 17.53 -3.64 -21.62
C ASP A 36 18.66 -2.96 -22.39
N GLY A 37 19.32 -3.69 -23.26
CA GLY A 37 20.56 -3.26 -23.92
C GLY A 37 21.84 -3.48 -23.13
N ASP A 38 21.80 -3.70 -21.81
CA ASP A 38 22.99 -3.98 -21.01
C ASP A 38 23.37 -5.46 -21.01
N LYS A 39 24.67 -5.72 -21.00
CA LYS A 39 25.21 -7.07 -20.80
C LYS A 39 25.46 -7.41 -19.33
N LYS A 40 25.61 -6.37 -18.49
CA LYS A 40 25.99 -6.52 -17.07
C LYS A 40 24.74 -6.63 -16.19
N TRP A 41 24.80 -7.58 -15.24
CA TRP A 41 23.85 -7.66 -14.15
C TRP A 41 24.30 -6.76 -13.00
N MET A 42 23.39 -5.95 -12.48
CA MET A 42 23.63 -4.99 -11.41
C MET A 42 22.88 -5.38 -10.14
N LYS A 43 23.33 -4.86 -9.02
CA LYS A 43 22.64 -4.88 -7.72
C LYS A 43 22.27 -3.45 -7.33
N ILE A 44 21.33 -3.31 -6.40
CA ILE A 44 20.93 -1.99 -5.88
C ILE A 44 22.10 -1.22 -5.27
N SER A 45 23.06 -1.93 -4.67
CA SER A 45 24.25 -1.32 -4.06
C SER A 45 25.22 -0.68 -5.08
N GLU A 46 25.07 -1.00 -6.36
CA GLU A 46 25.88 -0.46 -7.46
C GLU A 46 25.23 0.80 -8.07
N LEU A 47 24.03 1.21 -7.60
CA LEU A 47 23.32 2.36 -8.10
C LEU A 47 23.56 3.59 -7.25
N GLU A 48 23.91 4.69 -7.90
CA GLU A 48 23.95 6.01 -7.27
C GLU A 48 22.55 6.60 -7.23
N ALA A 49 21.99 6.68 -6.03
CA ALA A 49 20.64 7.19 -5.84
C ALA A 49 20.66 8.68 -5.49
N THR A 50 19.86 9.44 -6.22
CA THR A 50 19.65 10.87 -5.98
C THR A 50 18.45 11.11 -5.05
N GLY A 51 18.36 12.35 -4.51
CA GLY A 51 17.23 12.78 -3.69
C GLY A 51 15.90 12.92 -4.46
N GLN A 52 15.96 12.89 -5.79
CA GLN A 52 14.78 12.91 -6.66
C GLN A 52 14.47 11.51 -7.21
N PRO A 53 13.21 11.14 -7.36
CA PRO A 53 12.81 9.90 -8.02
C PRO A 53 13.21 9.90 -9.50
N VAL A 54 13.90 8.86 -9.94
CA VAL A 54 14.33 8.71 -11.34
C VAL A 54 13.91 7.33 -11.88
N CYS A 55 13.58 7.29 -13.17
CA CYS A 55 13.46 6.04 -13.91
C CYS A 55 14.86 5.59 -14.34
N VAL A 56 15.31 4.45 -13.84
CA VAL A 56 16.63 3.87 -14.18
C VAL A 56 16.58 3.25 -15.58
N GLY A 57 15.45 2.66 -15.96
CA GLY A 57 15.24 2.03 -17.25
C GLY A 57 14.29 0.85 -17.21
N TYR A 58 14.04 0.27 -18.38
CA TYR A 58 13.31 -0.97 -18.54
C TYR A 58 14.29 -2.14 -18.52
N GLY A 59 13.88 -3.30 -18.01
CA GLY A 59 14.77 -4.44 -17.96
C GLY A 59 14.18 -5.66 -17.26
N VAL A 60 15.05 -6.61 -16.93
CA VAL A 60 14.68 -7.91 -16.36
C VAL A 60 15.13 -8.02 -14.90
N LEU A 61 14.23 -8.54 -14.05
CA LEU A 61 14.50 -8.82 -12.64
C LEU A 61 14.96 -10.25 -12.45
N SER A 62 16.08 -10.43 -11.72
CA SER A 62 16.67 -11.71 -11.31
C SER A 62 17.34 -12.54 -12.41
N ARG A 63 18.53 -13.10 -12.08
CA ARG A 63 19.33 -13.98 -12.96
C ARG A 63 18.75 -15.39 -13.12
N LYS A 64 17.90 -15.83 -12.19
CA LYS A 64 17.51 -17.26 -12.05
C LYS A 64 16.06 -17.60 -12.41
N PRO A 65 15.25 -16.74 -13.00
CA PRO A 65 13.91 -17.15 -13.35
C PRO A 65 13.94 -18.09 -14.55
N ARG A 66 13.22 -19.20 -14.45
CA ARG A 66 12.92 -20.04 -15.63
C ARG A 66 12.21 -19.22 -16.72
N THR A 67 11.52 -18.16 -16.29
CA THR A 67 10.85 -17.21 -17.17
C THR A 67 11.19 -15.80 -16.70
N PRO A 68 11.74 -14.94 -17.57
CA PRO A 68 12.09 -13.57 -17.23
C PRO A 68 10.86 -12.75 -16.84
N CYS A 69 11.02 -11.81 -15.92
CA CYS A 69 10.00 -10.83 -15.55
C CYS A 69 10.53 -9.45 -15.92
N TYR A 70 9.85 -8.81 -16.87
CA TYR A 70 10.23 -7.49 -17.39
C TYR A 70 9.39 -6.39 -16.75
N GLY A 71 10.00 -5.21 -16.61
CA GLY A 71 9.37 -4.02 -16.06
C GLY A 71 10.35 -2.86 -15.97
N ARG A 72 9.89 -1.73 -15.48
CA ARG A 72 10.69 -0.52 -15.27
C ARG A 72 11.22 -0.49 -13.85
N PHE A 73 12.44 0.02 -13.72
CA PHE A 73 13.13 0.23 -12.44
C PHE A 73 13.12 1.71 -12.10
N TYR A 74 12.72 2.03 -10.85
CA TYR A 74 12.68 3.39 -10.35
C TYR A 74 13.51 3.48 -9.08
N LEU A 75 14.36 4.48 -8.98
CA LEU A 75 15.30 4.67 -7.88
C LEU A 75 15.02 5.98 -7.16
N HIS A 76 15.04 5.94 -5.83
CA HIS A 76 14.90 7.12 -4.99
C HIS A 76 15.60 6.93 -3.65
N LYS A 77 16.37 7.92 -3.23
CA LYS A 77 16.95 8.00 -1.90
C LYS A 77 16.19 9.02 -1.08
N ARG A 78 15.44 8.54 -0.09
CA ARG A 78 14.82 9.46 0.85
C ARG A 78 15.87 10.22 1.66
N PRO A 79 15.67 11.52 1.94
CA PRO A 79 16.47 12.21 2.92
C PRO A 79 16.36 11.47 4.26
N ASP A 80 17.49 11.40 4.98
CA ASP A 80 17.54 10.77 6.29
C ASP A 80 16.54 11.49 7.23
N ALA A 81 15.41 10.88 7.49
CA ALA A 81 14.51 11.33 8.53
C ALA A 81 15.23 11.12 9.87
N GLY A 82 15.76 12.21 10.40
CA GLY A 82 16.67 12.23 11.55
C GLY A 82 16.07 11.68 12.85
N ARG A 83 15.93 10.37 12.96
CA ARG A 83 15.83 9.69 14.24
C ARG A 83 17.25 9.50 14.79
N GLN A 84 17.74 10.49 15.50
CA GLN A 84 18.91 10.35 16.36
C GLN A 84 18.60 9.33 17.44
N GLY A 85 19.12 8.13 17.29
CA GLY A 85 19.04 7.13 18.36
C GLY A 85 20.18 7.33 19.32
N LYS A 86 19.86 7.38 20.58
CA LYS A 86 20.81 7.32 21.70
C LYS A 86 21.66 6.05 21.60
N GLY A 87 22.95 6.15 21.93
CA GLY A 87 23.93 5.08 21.79
C GLY A 87 23.55 3.76 22.50
N GLY A 88 24.15 2.66 22.07
CA GLY A 88 24.00 1.35 22.71
C GLY A 88 22.96 0.41 22.09
N MET A 89 22.69 0.52 20.78
CA MET A 89 21.68 -0.32 20.14
C MET A 89 22.11 -1.76 19.89
N PRO A 90 21.20 -2.75 20.13
CA PRO A 90 21.40 -4.14 19.74
C PRO A 90 21.68 -4.29 18.23
N LYS A 91 22.42 -5.36 17.84
CA LYS A 91 22.82 -5.66 16.46
C LYS A 91 21.63 -5.63 15.47
N THR A 92 20.49 -6.18 15.86
CA THR A 92 19.23 -6.17 15.13
C THR A 92 18.70 -4.76 14.80
N GLN A 93 18.87 -3.80 15.70
CA GLN A 93 18.44 -2.41 15.45
C GLN A 93 19.41 -1.68 14.50
N ARG A 94 20.70 -2.04 14.50
CA ARG A 94 21.68 -1.51 13.52
C ARG A 94 21.35 -2.00 12.11
N GLU A 95 20.99 -3.27 11.95
CA GLU A 95 20.59 -3.85 10.67
C GLU A 95 19.29 -3.23 10.15
N HIS A 96 18.31 -3.01 11.01
CA HIS A 96 17.07 -2.29 10.65
C HIS A 96 17.32 -0.84 10.23
N ARG A 97 18.29 -0.16 10.84
CA ARG A 97 18.68 1.21 10.45
C ARG A 97 19.42 1.26 9.13
N SER A 98 20.36 0.35 8.92
CA SER A 98 21.06 0.21 7.63
C SER A 98 20.06 -0.04 6.50
N SER A 99 19.11 -0.94 6.74
CA SER A 99 18.03 -1.26 5.81
C SER A 99 17.06 -0.08 5.55
N ALA A 100 16.87 0.82 6.53
CA ALA A 100 16.03 2.02 6.36
C ALA A 100 16.71 3.12 5.52
N ARG A 101 18.05 3.13 5.48
CA ARG A 101 18.86 4.06 4.68
C ARG A 101 19.10 3.58 3.24
N GLU A 102 18.83 2.31 2.97
CA GLU A 102 18.96 1.75 1.64
C GLU A 102 18.01 2.47 0.66
N PRO A 103 18.51 2.94 -0.50
CA PRO A 103 17.67 3.54 -1.51
C PRO A 103 16.49 2.63 -1.89
N TRP A 104 15.40 3.23 -2.27
CA TRP A 104 14.27 2.47 -2.80
C TRP A 104 14.49 2.18 -4.28
N LEU A 105 14.75 0.94 -4.61
CA LEU A 105 14.63 0.44 -5.96
C LEU A 105 13.25 -0.21 -6.09
N LEU A 106 12.38 0.41 -6.88
CA LEU A 106 11.07 -0.13 -7.18
C LEU A 106 11.08 -0.76 -8.57
N PHE A 107 10.37 -1.87 -8.70
CA PHE A 107 10.16 -2.58 -9.95
C PHE A 107 8.66 -2.59 -10.25
N SER A 108 8.28 -2.16 -11.46
CA SER A 108 6.87 -1.99 -11.84
C SER A 108 6.65 -2.29 -13.32
N ASN A 109 5.47 -2.86 -13.62
CA ASN A 109 4.94 -2.97 -14.96
C ASN A 109 3.79 -1.98 -15.22
N ALA A 110 3.54 -1.06 -14.30
CA ALA A 110 2.55 0.00 -14.51
C ALA A 110 3.05 0.97 -15.59
N GLU A 111 2.20 1.24 -16.57
CA GLU A 111 2.47 2.17 -17.67
C GLU A 111 1.85 3.54 -17.41
N GLY A 112 2.38 4.57 -18.08
CA GLY A 112 1.83 5.93 -18.01
C GLY A 112 2.01 6.66 -16.70
N LEU A 113 2.86 6.14 -15.78
CA LEU A 113 3.15 6.78 -14.50
C LEU A 113 4.58 7.32 -14.46
N GLU A 114 4.70 8.57 -14.05
CA GLU A 114 5.97 9.23 -13.82
C GLU A 114 6.68 8.71 -12.55
N PRO A 115 8.02 8.84 -12.43
CA PRO A 115 8.78 8.33 -11.30
C PRO A 115 8.24 8.79 -9.93
N HIS A 116 7.83 10.05 -9.81
CA HIS A 116 7.26 10.58 -8.56
C HIS A 116 5.90 9.95 -8.23
N GLN A 117 5.09 9.64 -9.22
CA GLN A 117 3.79 8.96 -9.05
C GLN A 117 3.97 7.52 -8.58
N ILE A 118 4.94 6.79 -9.14
CA ILE A 118 5.31 5.43 -8.68
C ILE A 118 5.77 5.46 -7.23
N MET A 119 6.58 6.44 -6.83
CA MET A 119 7.04 6.58 -5.44
C MET A 119 5.89 6.93 -4.49
N ALA A 120 5.00 7.84 -4.90
CA ALA A 120 3.81 8.19 -4.14
C ALA A 120 2.88 6.97 -3.97
N LEU A 121 2.67 6.21 -5.04
CA LEU A 121 1.90 4.98 -5.04
C LEU A 121 2.50 3.96 -4.04
N TYR A 122 3.81 3.71 -4.12
CA TYR A 122 4.49 2.79 -3.21
C TYR A 122 4.46 3.25 -1.75
N SER A 123 4.52 4.54 -1.49
CA SER A 123 4.48 5.07 -0.12
C SER A 123 3.18 4.73 0.63
N ARG A 124 2.09 4.50 -0.11
CA ARG A 124 0.79 4.07 0.46
C ARG A 124 0.83 2.65 1.03
N ARG A 125 1.88 1.88 0.76
CA ARG A 125 2.06 0.53 1.35
C ARG A 125 1.91 0.51 2.87
N MET A 126 2.36 1.56 3.54
CA MET A 126 2.23 1.67 5.01
C MET A 126 0.77 1.65 5.49
N GLN A 127 -0.18 1.98 4.64
CA GLN A 127 -1.61 1.91 4.99
C GLN A 127 -2.06 0.46 5.23
N ILE A 128 -1.45 -0.52 4.56
CA ILE A 128 -1.76 -1.94 4.76
C ILE A 128 -1.41 -2.36 6.20
N GLU A 129 -0.24 -1.94 6.69
CA GLU A 129 0.19 -2.25 8.06
C GLU A 129 -0.71 -1.57 9.10
N GLN A 130 -1.18 -0.36 8.80
CA GLN A 130 -2.14 0.36 9.64
C GLN A 130 -3.49 -0.35 9.65
N ASN A 131 -4.01 -0.75 8.49
CA ASN A 131 -5.27 -1.48 8.40
C ASN A 131 -5.23 -2.79 9.20
N PHE A 132 -4.17 -3.59 9.05
CA PHE A 132 -4.02 -4.81 9.86
C PHE A 132 -3.92 -4.54 11.37
N ARG A 133 -3.31 -3.44 11.76
CA ARG A 133 -3.28 -3.05 13.17
C ARG A 133 -4.66 -2.66 13.66
N ASP A 134 -5.40 -1.91 12.85
CA ASP A 134 -6.74 -1.46 13.17
C ASP A 134 -7.72 -2.64 13.21
N ASP A 135 -7.68 -3.58 12.26
CA ASP A 135 -8.48 -4.80 12.26
C ASP A 135 -8.27 -5.67 13.50
N LYS A 136 -7.05 -5.68 14.06
CA LYS A 136 -6.73 -6.39 15.30
C LYS A 136 -7.22 -5.64 16.55
N SER A 137 -7.48 -4.35 16.46
CA SER A 137 -7.91 -3.51 17.56
C SER A 137 -9.40 -3.74 17.87
N PRO A 138 -9.76 -3.96 19.15
CA PRO A 138 -11.18 -3.99 19.53
C PRO A 138 -11.83 -2.60 19.49
N ARG A 139 -11.02 -1.54 19.50
CA ARG A 139 -11.51 -0.16 19.51
C ARG A 139 -11.71 0.45 18.13
N PHE A 140 -10.85 0.09 17.17
CA PHE A 140 -10.80 0.72 15.84
C PHE A 140 -11.12 -0.24 14.70
N GLY A 141 -11.36 -1.51 14.99
CA GLY A 141 -11.62 -2.54 14.01
C GLY A 141 -12.43 -3.70 14.57
N PHE A 142 -12.21 -4.90 14.04
CA PHE A 142 -13.03 -6.08 14.33
C PHE A 142 -12.55 -6.88 15.55
N GLY A 143 -11.51 -6.42 16.26
CA GLY A 143 -11.00 -7.11 17.43
C GLY A 143 -10.55 -8.54 17.14
N LEU A 144 -9.91 -8.82 16.02
CA LEU A 144 -9.49 -10.17 15.60
C LEU A 144 -8.67 -10.91 16.67
N ARG A 145 -8.00 -10.20 17.57
CA ARG A 145 -7.31 -10.79 18.73
C ARG A 145 -8.26 -11.44 19.73
N LEU A 146 -9.50 -10.97 19.82
CA LEU A 146 -10.51 -11.49 20.74
C LEU A 146 -11.15 -12.77 20.21
N SER A 147 -11.00 -13.10 18.95
CA SER A 147 -11.60 -14.28 18.33
C SER A 147 -11.09 -15.60 18.93
N ARG A 148 -9.92 -15.55 19.63
CA ARG A 148 -9.23 -16.75 20.17
C ARG A 148 -9.10 -17.88 19.15
N GLY A 149 -9.15 -17.55 17.86
CA GLY A 149 -9.07 -18.49 16.77
C GLY A 149 -7.71 -19.19 16.73
N GLN A 150 -7.72 -20.50 16.86
CA GLN A 150 -6.56 -21.35 16.69
C GLN A 150 -6.61 -22.02 15.31
N GLY A 151 -5.44 -22.14 14.68
CA GLY A 151 -5.30 -22.78 13.38
C GLY A 151 -5.30 -21.80 12.20
N LYS A 152 -4.42 -22.10 11.24
CA LYS A 152 -4.15 -21.25 10.06
C LYS A 152 -5.42 -21.01 9.23
N GLY A 153 -6.17 -22.07 8.89
CA GLY A 153 -7.35 -21.95 8.03
C GLY A 153 -8.45 -21.08 8.66
N ARG A 154 -8.65 -21.18 9.99
CA ARG A 154 -9.63 -20.32 10.67
C ARG A 154 -9.22 -18.86 10.64
N LEU A 155 -7.94 -18.56 10.82
CA LEU A 155 -7.42 -17.19 10.74
C LEU A 155 -7.52 -16.63 9.32
N GLU A 156 -7.30 -17.45 8.30
CA GLU A 156 -7.46 -17.05 6.89
C GLU A 156 -8.91 -16.65 6.60
N VAL A 157 -9.88 -17.45 7.03
CA VAL A 157 -11.31 -17.11 6.87
C VAL A 157 -11.69 -15.85 7.62
N LEU A 158 -11.25 -15.72 8.88
CA LEU A 158 -11.54 -14.52 9.69
C LEU A 158 -10.92 -13.26 9.05
N ASN A 159 -9.70 -13.33 8.55
CA ASN A 159 -9.06 -12.21 7.85
C ASN A 159 -9.81 -11.86 6.56
N MET A 160 -10.28 -12.84 5.81
CA MET A 160 -11.08 -12.61 4.60
C MET A 160 -12.39 -11.90 4.94
N VAL A 161 -13.12 -12.39 5.95
CA VAL A 161 -14.38 -11.77 6.41
C VAL A 161 -14.13 -10.34 6.90
N ALA A 162 -13.07 -10.11 7.69
CA ALA A 162 -12.69 -8.78 8.15
C ALA A 162 -12.36 -7.85 6.98
N ALA A 163 -11.62 -8.31 5.99
CA ALA A 163 -11.28 -7.51 4.80
C ALA A 163 -12.54 -7.13 3.99
N MET A 164 -13.48 -8.06 3.81
CA MET A 164 -14.75 -7.78 3.14
C MET A 164 -15.60 -6.79 3.94
N ALA A 165 -15.70 -6.96 5.25
CA ALA A 165 -16.42 -6.06 6.14
C ALA A 165 -15.78 -4.66 6.13
N SER A 166 -14.45 -4.56 6.21
CA SER A 166 -13.71 -3.30 6.09
C SER A 166 -14.01 -2.59 4.78
N LEU A 167 -14.05 -3.30 3.66
CA LEU A 167 -14.39 -2.72 2.36
C LEU A 167 -15.80 -2.12 2.35
N VAL A 168 -16.78 -2.88 2.84
CA VAL A 168 -18.18 -2.41 2.90
C VAL A 168 -18.31 -1.20 3.82
N MET A 169 -17.72 -1.24 5.01
CA MET A 169 -17.68 -0.14 5.96
C MET A 169 -17.01 1.09 5.35
N TRP A 170 -15.88 0.89 4.68
CA TRP A 170 -15.16 1.97 4.04
C TRP A 170 -15.99 2.65 2.95
N LEU A 171 -16.68 1.89 2.10
CA LEU A 171 -17.60 2.41 1.07
C LEU A 171 -18.82 3.12 1.68
N ALA A 172 -19.33 2.61 2.80
CA ALA A 172 -20.42 3.27 3.52
C ALA A 172 -19.99 4.62 4.08
N GLY A 173 -18.81 4.71 4.69
CA GLY A 173 -18.24 5.95 5.19
C GLY A 173 -17.89 6.94 4.07
N TYR A 174 -17.35 6.47 2.96
CA TYR A 174 -17.10 7.27 1.76
C TYR A 174 -18.41 7.89 1.22
N ARG A 175 -19.46 7.09 1.10
CA ARG A 175 -20.78 7.59 0.72
C ARG A 175 -21.34 8.60 1.72
N ALA A 176 -21.17 8.34 3.01
CA ALA A 176 -21.62 9.23 4.09
C ALA A 176 -20.89 10.59 4.05
N GLU A 177 -19.60 10.61 3.75
CA GLU A 177 -18.84 11.85 3.54
C GLU A 177 -19.41 12.65 2.37
N ARG A 178 -19.67 12.01 1.24
CA ARG A 178 -20.27 12.65 0.06
C ARG A 178 -21.67 13.20 0.31
N GLN A 179 -22.39 12.65 1.30
CA GLN A 179 -23.67 13.14 1.78
C GLN A 179 -23.53 14.16 2.91
N CYS A 180 -22.32 14.60 3.21
CA CYS A 180 -21.99 15.56 4.27
C CYS A 180 -22.39 15.10 5.68
N LEU A 181 -22.63 13.80 5.91
CA LEU A 181 -23.06 13.27 7.21
C LEU A 181 -21.97 13.36 8.27
N HIS A 182 -20.71 13.45 7.88
CA HIS A 182 -19.59 13.59 8.82
C HIS A 182 -19.71 14.83 9.71
N TRP A 183 -20.39 15.88 9.24
CA TRP A 183 -20.63 17.09 10.04
C TRP A 183 -21.54 16.84 11.25
N HIS A 184 -22.40 15.83 11.21
CA HIS A 184 -23.28 15.47 12.32
C HIS A 184 -22.56 14.68 13.41
N TYR A 185 -21.51 13.92 13.04
CA TYR A 185 -20.85 12.97 13.95
C TYR A 185 -19.48 13.42 14.43
N GLN A 186 -18.88 14.43 13.83
CA GLN A 186 -17.60 14.96 14.26
C GLN A 186 -17.75 16.20 15.15
N ALA A 187 -16.68 16.53 15.88
CA ALA A 187 -16.64 17.72 16.71
C ALA A 187 -16.86 19.00 15.89
N SER A 188 -17.67 19.91 16.39
CA SER A 188 -18.03 21.18 15.72
C SER A 188 -16.87 22.17 15.57
N SER A 189 -15.76 21.95 16.28
CA SER A 189 -14.55 22.79 16.22
C SER A 189 -13.80 22.71 14.90
N ILE A 190 -13.99 21.64 14.11
CA ILE A 190 -13.32 21.46 12.82
C ILE A 190 -14.36 21.36 11.72
N ARG A 191 -14.51 22.45 10.94
CA ARG A 191 -15.54 22.58 9.90
C ARG A 191 -15.01 22.55 8.47
N HIS A 192 -13.70 22.50 8.26
CA HIS A 192 -13.10 22.60 6.93
C HIS A 192 -12.70 21.24 6.32
N ARG A 193 -12.75 20.16 7.12
CA ARG A 193 -12.40 18.80 6.66
C ARG A 193 -13.06 17.72 7.51
N ARG A 194 -13.16 16.52 6.96
CA ARG A 194 -13.52 15.33 7.72
C ARG A 194 -12.40 14.98 8.73
N VAL A 195 -12.79 14.63 9.94
CA VAL A 195 -11.89 14.19 11.03
C VAL A 195 -12.00 12.69 11.26
N LEU A 196 -13.22 12.14 11.18
CA LEU A 196 -13.47 10.71 11.37
C LEU A 196 -12.89 9.89 10.23
N SER A 197 -12.35 8.70 10.51
CA SER A 197 -12.03 7.73 9.47
C SER A 197 -13.32 7.29 8.74
N TYR A 198 -13.21 6.71 7.56
CA TYR A 198 -14.39 6.15 6.88
C TYR A 198 -15.03 5.03 7.69
N LEU A 199 -14.22 4.20 8.35
CA LEU A 199 -14.73 3.13 9.21
C LEU A 199 -15.52 3.70 10.40
N SER A 200 -14.96 4.69 11.10
CA SER A 200 -15.64 5.33 12.23
C SER A 200 -16.91 6.07 11.80
N LEU A 201 -16.88 6.75 10.64
CA LEU A 201 -18.06 7.42 10.10
C LEU A 201 -19.15 6.42 9.72
N ALA A 202 -18.77 5.29 9.11
CA ALA A 202 -19.71 4.21 8.79
C ALA A 202 -20.34 3.62 10.06
N GLU A 203 -19.54 3.40 11.10
CA GLU A 203 -20.03 2.91 12.40
C GLU A 203 -21.09 3.83 12.98
N GLU A 204 -20.85 5.16 12.99
CA GLU A 204 -21.82 6.12 13.45
C GLU A 204 -23.11 6.13 12.62
N VAL A 205 -22.97 6.04 11.29
CA VAL A 205 -24.15 5.97 10.40
C VAL A 205 -24.92 4.67 10.57
N ILE A 206 -24.24 3.52 10.77
CA ILE A 206 -24.90 2.24 11.04
C ILE A 206 -25.66 2.31 12.36
N ARG A 207 -25.07 2.91 13.37
CA ARG A 207 -25.65 3.02 14.72
C ARG A 207 -26.89 3.92 14.74
N HIS A 208 -26.84 5.05 14.07
CA HIS A 208 -27.89 6.07 14.17
C HIS A 208 -28.86 6.08 12.99
N GLU A 209 -28.40 5.72 11.78
CA GLU A 209 -29.18 5.79 10.55
C GLU A 209 -29.02 4.52 9.69
N PRO A 210 -29.31 3.30 10.20
CA PRO A 210 -29.04 2.04 9.52
C PRO A 210 -29.73 1.93 8.14
N GLY A 211 -30.84 2.63 7.94
CA GLY A 211 -31.54 2.68 6.65
C GLY A 211 -30.73 3.28 5.51
N LYS A 212 -29.76 4.16 5.81
CA LYS A 212 -28.85 4.73 4.79
C LYS A 212 -27.85 3.71 4.29
N VAL A 213 -27.42 2.79 5.15
CA VAL A 213 -26.47 1.71 4.78
C VAL A 213 -27.18 0.59 4.03
N ARG A 214 -28.42 0.22 4.39
CA ARG A 214 -29.20 -0.79 3.68
C ARG A 214 -29.40 -0.47 2.19
N ARG A 215 -29.39 0.81 1.82
CA ARG A 215 -29.50 1.30 0.43
C ARG A 215 -28.13 1.46 -0.26
N LEU A 216 -27.06 0.91 0.30
CA LEU A 216 -25.72 1.00 -0.27
C LEU A 216 -25.63 0.09 -1.50
N ASN A 217 -25.41 0.68 -2.66
CA ASN A 217 -25.04 -0.08 -3.87
C ASN A 217 -23.50 -0.12 -3.97
N ILE A 218 -22.92 -1.21 -3.52
CA ILE A 218 -21.46 -1.42 -3.46
C ILE A 218 -20.80 -1.18 -4.82
N VAL A 219 -21.34 -1.78 -5.88
CA VAL A 219 -20.77 -1.68 -7.24
C VAL A 219 -20.76 -0.22 -7.72
N ASN A 220 -21.82 0.52 -7.46
CA ASN A 220 -21.93 1.91 -7.87
C ASN A 220 -20.96 2.80 -7.09
N GLU A 221 -20.82 2.59 -5.78
CA GLU A 221 -19.87 3.37 -4.97
C GLU A 221 -18.41 3.02 -5.34
N MET A 222 -18.11 1.77 -5.65
CA MET A 222 -16.78 1.38 -6.19
C MET A 222 -16.47 2.06 -7.53
N LYS A 223 -17.45 2.15 -8.44
CA LYS A 223 -17.26 2.86 -9.71
C LYS A 223 -17.00 4.36 -9.50
N LYS A 224 -17.70 4.99 -8.58
CA LYS A 224 -17.50 6.41 -8.24
C LYS A 224 -16.11 6.64 -7.66
N LEU A 225 -15.72 5.81 -6.70
CA LEU A 225 -14.40 5.85 -6.10
C LEU A 225 -13.30 5.67 -7.15
N GLY A 226 -13.45 4.71 -8.07
CA GLY A 226 -12.51 4.49 -9.16
C GLY A 226 -12.33 5.72 -10.05
N LYS A 227 -13.41 6.42 -10.38
CA LYS A 227 -13.36 7.68 -11.15
C LYS A 227 -12.61 8.80 -10.39
N GLU A 228 -12.91 8.99 -9.11
CA GLU A 228 -12.22 10.00 -8.29
C GLU A 228 -10.73 9.70 -8.16
N TYR A 229 -10.38 8.42 -7.98
CA TYR A 229 -8.98 7.99 -7.91
C TYR A 229 -8.21 8.21 -9.21
N SER A 230 -8.84 7.93 -10.35
CA SER A 230 -8.24 8.19 -11.66
C SER A 230 -7.99 9.68 -11.86
N ASN A 231 -8.93 10.53 -11.48
CA ASN A 231 -8.77 11.97 -11.56
C ASN A 231 -7.67 12.50 -10.62
N MET A 232 -7.53 11.95 -9.41
CA MET A 232 -6.45 12.33 -8.47
C MET A 232 -5.06 11.94 -8.97
N VAL A 233 -4.93 10.82 -9.67
CA VAL A 233 -3.64 10.36 -10.23
C VAL A 233 -3.25 11.18 -11.45
N MET A 234 -4.21 11.71 -12.20
CA MET A 234 -3.95 12.58 -13.37
C MET A 234 -3.57 14.01 -12.99
N VAL A 235 -3.90 14.47 -11.77
CA VAL A 235 -3.66 15.86 -11.31
C VAL A 235 -2.44 15.96 -10.40
N ALA A 236 -1.87 14.85 -9.93
CA ALA A 236 -0.68 14.78 -9.07
C ALA A 236 0.57 14.50 -9.86
#